data_e215f85571745e57ee1394c24b424fc4
#
_entry.id   e215f85571745e57ee1394c24b424fc4
#
_cell.length_a   1.000
_cell.length_b   1.000
_cell.length_c   1.000
_cell.angle_alpha   90.00
_cell.angle_beta   90.00
_cell.angle_gamma   90.00
#
_symmetry.space_group_name_H-M   'P 1'
#
loop_
_entity.id
_entity.type
_entity.pdbx_description
1 polymer ?
#
loop_
_entity_poly.entity_id
_entity_poly.type
_entity_poly.pdbx_seq_one_letter_code
_entity_poly.pdbx_strand_id
1 'polypeptide(L)'
;MGKLNLSTTTQNNSNLESFFQQRVDQFLKTYIKSNNIIDESIVYALDAPGKRVRPTLLYLVSDALSLKLDHVDAIAGALETIHTYSLVHDDLPCMDDDDLRRGQPSLHKKYNEATAVLAGDAMQSMALEMLLDNQYFTEKQNNLLAKMLLETIGSKGMILGQALDIEYESREANESEILLMCELKTGVLIEFCFLAPLMIADATNEKWKRLGKIVGISFQLIDDLLDLQETSENLGKKSQKDIIRNKKNYPISFGEKKTVELLDTYKAEANNLLQELNLDEHYLSNYIMNLFNRRI
;
A
#
# COMPACT_ATOMS: atom_id res chain seq x y z
N MET A 1 25.33 1.75 15.61
CA MET A 1 25.38 0.88 14.44
C MET A 1 25.30 1.73 13.19
N GLY A 2 26.14 1.45 12.17
CA GLY A 2 26.49 2.39 11.13
C GLY A 2 25.35 2.76 10.21
N LYS A 3 25.43 3.96 9.63
CA LYS A 3 24.66 4.37 8.47
C LYS A 3 24.83 3.28 7.41
N LEU A 4 23.71 2.71 6.90
CA LEU A 4 23.72 1.90 5.70
C LEU A 4 24.23 2.79 4.57
N ASN A 5 25.46 2.58 4.11
CA ASN A 5 26.00 3.25 2.92
C ASN A 5 25.33 2.62 1.71
N LEU A 6 24.20 3.17 1.29
CA LEU A 6 23.39 2.73 0.15
C LEU A 6 23.98 3.29 -1.16
N SER A 7 25.25 2.95 -1.46
CA SER A 7 25.86 3.31 -2.75
C SER A 7 25.46 2.31 -3.84
N THR A 8 24.99 2.86 -4.90
CA THR A 8 24.46 2.37 -6.16
C THR A 8 25.19 1.17 -6.79
N THR A 9 24.53 -0.01 -6.76
CA THR A 9 24.65 -1.03 -7.82
C THR A 9 23.40 -1.91 -7.83
N THR A 10 22.95 -2.34 -9.00
CA THR A 10 21.71 -3.11 -9.22
C THR A 10 21.63 -4.42 -8.39
N GLN A 11 22.77 -5.02 -8.04
CA GLN A 11 22.85 -6.18 -7.15
C GLN A 11 22.55 -5.85 -5.67
N ASN A 12 22.74 -4.60 -5.24
CA ASN A 12 22.40 -4.17 -3.88
C ASN A 12 20.88 -3.91 -3.74
N ASN A 13 20.18 -3.70 -4.84
CA ASN A 13 18.77 -3.29 -4.83
C ASN A 13 17.83 -4.41 -4.38
N SER A 14 17.95 -5.61 -4.94
CA SER A 14 17.13 -6.76 -4.52
C SER A 14 17.43 -7.20 -3.08
N ASN A 15 18.68 -7.01 -2.62
CA ASN A 15 19.08 -7.31 -1.25
C ASN A 15 18.44 -6.33 -0.26
N LEU A 16 18.29 -5.05 -0.63
CA LEU A 16 17.71 -4.04 0.24
C LEU A 16 16.19 -4.18 0.36
N GLU A 17 15.49 -4.45 -0.74
CA GLU A 17 14.06 -4.75 -0.70
C GLU A 17 13.79 -5.97 0.17
N SER A 18 14.54 -7.06 -0.04
CA SER A 18 14.45 -8.27 0.80
C SER A 18 14.74 -7.99 2.27
N PHE A 19 15.70 -7.12 2.57
CA PHE A 19 16.00 -6.70 3.94
C PHE A 19 14.81 -5.98 4.59
N PHE A 20 14.15 -5.03 3.90
CA PHE A 20 12.99 -4.33 4.44
C PHE A 20 11.77 -5.23 4.59
N GLN A 21 11.55 -6.16 3.64
CA GLN A 21 10.52 -7.18 3.75
C GLN A 21 10.72 -8.05 4.99
N GLN A 22 11.92 -8.61 5.16
CA GLN A 22 12.25 -9.45 6.31
C GLN A 22 12.14 -8.67 7.63
N ARG A 23 12.49 -7.37 7.63
CA ARG A 23 12.43 -6.52 8.81
C ARG A 23 11.00 -6.33 9.30
N VAL A 24 10.07 -5.97 8.43
CA VAL A 24 8.66 -5.80 8.82
C VAL A 24 8.03 -7.14 9.19
N ASP A 25 8.33 -8.23 8.48
CA ASP A 25 7.82 -9.56 8.81
C ASP A 25 8.32 -10.01 10.18
N GLN A 26 9.59 -9.75 10.51
CA GLN A 26 10.15 -10.05 11.83
C GLN A 26 9.50 -9.20 12.94
N PHE A 27 9.25 -7.92 12.69
CA PHE A 27 8.54 -7.05 13.64
C PHE A 27 7.14 -7.60 13.92
N LEU A 28 6.35 -7.91 12.89
CA LEU A 28 4.99 -8.44 13.01
C LEU A 28 4.97 -9.78 13.77
N LYS A 29 5.88 -10.71 13.44
CA LYS A 29 6.01 -12.00 14.15
C LYS A 29 6.35 -11.84 15.64
N THR A 30 7.11 -10.80 15.97
CA THR A 30 7.47 -10.52 17.37
C THR A 30 6.32 -9.85 18.13
N TYR A 31 5.55 -9.01 17.43
CA TYR A 31 4.45 -8.25 18.00
C TYR A 31 3.23 -9.11 18.30
N ILE A 32 2.83 -9.98 17.34
CA ILE A 32 1.62 -10.77 17.44
C ILE A 32 1.90 -12.08 18.19
N LYS A 33 1.24 -12.26 19.33
CA LYS A 33 1.26 -13.51 20.08
C LYS A 33 -0.04 -14.25 19.82
N SER A 34 0.04 -15.41 19.18
CA SER A 34 -1.14 -16.25 18.88
C SER A 34 -1.65 -16.93 20.15
N ASN A 35 -2.76 -16.42 20.70
CA ASN A 35 -3.37 -16.92 21.92
C ASN A 35 -4.83 -17.37 21.73
N ASN A 36 -5.44 -17.05 20.60
CA ASN A 36 -6.84 -17.36 20.28
C ASN A 36 -7.06 -17.41 18.77
N ILE A 37 -8.27 -17.83 18.35
CA ILE A 37 -8.60 -18.01 16.92
C ILE A 37 -8.47 -16.73 16.09
N ILE A 38 -8.68 -15.54 16.68
CA ILE A 38 -8.53 -14.26 15.95
C ILE A 38 -7.04 -13.99 15.71
N ASP A 39 -6.19 -14.14 16.72
CA ASP A 39 -4.74 -14.00 16.57
C ASP A 39 -4.18 -14.98 15.53
N GLU A 40 -4.60 -16.25 15.57
CA GLU A 40 -4.20 -17.27 14.58
C GLU A 40 -4.61 -16.86 13.16
N SER A 41 -5.82 -16.31 13.00
CA SER A 41 -6.33 -15.87 11.70
C SER A 41 -5.60 -14.62 11.19
N ILE A 42 -5.23 -13.69 12.08
CA ILE A 42 -4.41 -12.52 11.74
C ILE A 42 -3.00 -12.96 11.30
N VAL A 43 -2.37 -13.86 12.05
CA VAL A 43 -1.05 -14.41 11.69
C VAL A 43 -1.11 -15.07 10.32
N TYR A 44 -2.15 -15.90 10.05
CA TYR A 44 -2.33 -16.51 8.73
C TYR A 44 -2.41 -15.48 7.60
N ALA A 45 -3.16 -14.39 7.78
CA ALA A 45 -3.30 -13.34 6.77
C ALA A 45 -1.99 -12.56 6.55
N LEU A 46 -1.26 -12.23 7.63
CA LEU A 46 -0.01 -11.46 7.58
C LEU A 46 1.17 -12.30 7.06
N ASP A 47 1.21 -13.60 7.33
CA ASP A 47 2.25 -14.51 6.83
C ASP A 47 2.10 -14.83 5.33
N ALA A 48 0.98 -14.46 4.70
CA ALA A 48 0.79 -14.63 3.26
C ALA A 48 1.90 -13.92 2.48
N PRO A 49 2.49 -14.58 1.45
CA PRO A 49 3.56 -14.00 0.65
C PRO A 49 3.18 -12.63 0.06
N GLY A 50 4.09 -11.65 0.09
CA GLY A 50 3.81 -10.33 -0.45
C GLY A 50 5.06 -9.50 -0.69
N LYS A 51 4.99 -8.53 -1.61
CA LYS A 51 6.12 -7.66 -1.97
C LYS A 51 6.41 -6.60 -0.90
N ARG A 52 5.57 -6.43 0.11
CA ARG A 52 5.71 -5.43 1.19
C ARG A 52 6.09 -4.04 0.66
N VAL A 53 5.44 -3.61 -0.42
CA VAL A 53 5.76 -2.34 -1.12
C VAL A 53 5.60 -1.13 -0.20
N ARG A 54 4.52 -1.08 0.59
CA ARG A 54 4.22 0.04 1.48
C ARG A 54 5.23 0.15 2.62
N PRO A 55 5.55 -0.90 3.39
CA PRO A 55 6.65 -0.87 4.36
C PRO A 55 7.99 -0.50 3.74
N THR A 56 8.31 -1.02 2.56
CA THR A 56 9.56 -0.72 1.86
C THR A 56 9.66 0.77 1.52
N LEU A 57 8.59 1.38 0.97
CA LEU A 57 8.53 2.83 0.72
C LEU A 57 8.71 3.63 2.02
N LEU A 58 8.01 3.25 3.10
CA LEU A 58 8.12 3.92 4.39
C LEU A 58 9.56 3.92 4.91
N TYR A 59 10.24 2.76 4.86
CA TYR A 59 11.65 2.66 5.28
C TYR A 59 12.58 3.51 4.40
N LEU A 60 12.36 3.53 3.08
CA LEU A 60 13.17 4.31 2.15
C LEU A 60 12.99 5.82 2.34
N VAL A 61 11.76 6.29 2.57
CA VAL A 61 11.49 7.69 2.89
C VAL A 61 12.10 8.05 4.24
N SER A 62 12.00 7.15 5.22
CA SER A 62 12.59 7.34 6.56
C SER A 62 14.11 7.44 6.48
N ASP A 63 14.77 6.62 5.66
CA ASP A 63 16.21 6.67 5.43
C ASP A 63 16.63 7.98 4.75
N ALA A 64 15.90 8.42 3.71
CA ALA A 64 16.11 9.70 3.04
C ALA A 64 16.00 10.90 4.00
N LEU A 65 15.17 10.79 5.04
CA LEU A 65 15.03 11.78 6.12
C LEU A 65 15.97 11.54 7.30
N SER A 66 16.91 10.58 7.19
CA SER A 66 17.87 10.21 8.23
C SER A 66 17.22 9.74 9.55
N LEU A 67 16.01 9.20 9.50
CA LEU A 67 15.37 8.56 10.64
C LEU A 67 15.98 7.17 10.88
N LYS A 68 16.02 6.76 12.13
CA LYS A 68 16.45 5.40 12.50
C LYS A 68 15.34 4.40 12.15
N LEU A 69 15.69 3.32 11.47
CA LEU A 69 14.72 2.30 11.05
C LEU A 69 13.99 1.65 12.23
N ASP A 70 14.69 1.43 13.36
CA ASP A 70 14.07 0.86 14.57
C ASP A 70 12.92 1.72 15.11
N HIS A 71 12.97 3.04 14.89
CA HIS A 71 11.93 3.95 15.34
C HIS A 71 10.65 3.84 14.50
N VAL A 72 10.77 3.42 13.24
CA VAL A 72 9.65 3.37 12.30
C VAL A 72 9.09 1.96 12.06
N ASP A 73 9.63 0.93 12.72
CA ASP A 73 9.16 -0.45 12.60
C ASP A 73 7.68 -0.60 12.96
N ALA A 74 7.24 0.04 14.03
CA ALA A 74 5.84 0.02 14.45
C ALA A 74 4.91 0.67 13.40
N ILE A 75 5.38 1.73 12.72
CA ILE A 75 4.61 2.39 11.65
C ILE A 75 4.53 1.49 10.43
N ALA A 76 5.64 0.82 10.07
CA ALA A 76 5.69 -0.13 8.96
C ALA A 76 4.78 -1.34 9.22
N GLY A 77 4.79 -1.86 10.46
CA GLY A 77 3.91 -2.94 10.91
C GLY A 77 2.45 -2.55 10.88
N ALA A 78 2.10 -1.39 11.43
CA ALA A 78 0.74 -0.85 11.41
C ALA A 78 0.22 -0.70 9.97
N LEU A 79 1.03 -0.14 9.09
CA LEU A 79 0.68 0.08 7.68
C LEU A 79 0.43 -1.23 6.93
N GLU A 80 1.27 -2.27 7.12
CA GLU A 80 1.07 -3.57 6.49
C GLU A 80 -0.15 -4.29 7.10
N THR A 81 -0.40 -4.12 8.40
CA THR A 81 -1.59 -4.65 9.07
C THR A 81 -2.87 -4.02 8.49
N ILE A 82 -2.89 -2.70 8.30
CA ILE A 82 -4.00 -1.99 7.64
C ILE A 82 -4.20 -2.48 6.21
N HIS A 83 -3.12 -2.61 5.43
CA HIS A 83 -3.24 -3.15 4.09
C HIS A 83 -3.79 -4.58 4.09
N THR A 84 -3.36 -5.41 5.03
CA THR A 84 -3.79 -6.81 5.09
C THR A 84 -5.27 -6.92 5.49
N TYR A 85 -5.76 -6.10 6.44
CA TYR A 85 -7.18 -6.13 6.79
C TYR A 85 -8.05 -5.75 5.60
N SER A 86 -7.63 -4.75 4.80
CA SER A 86 -8.42 -4.36 3.62
C SER A 86 -8.55 -5.51 2.63
N LEU A 87 -7.48 -6.27 2.40
CA LEU A 87 -7.51 -7.46 1.55
C LEU A 87 -8.41 -8.57 2.13
N VAL A 88 -8.37 -8.78 3.47
CA VAL A 88 -9.23 -9.78 4.13
C VAL A 88 -10.71 -9.43 3.96
N HIS A 89 -11.09 -8.15 4.08
CA HIS A 89 -12.46 -7.72 3.87
C HIS A 89 -12.85 -7.70 2.38
N ASP A 90 -11.94 -7.28 1.49
CA ASP A 90 -12.19 -7.30 0.05
C ASP A 90 -12.47 -8.72 -0.48
N ASP A 91 -11.82 -9.76 0.10
CA ASP A 91 -12.02 -11.14 -0.31
C ASP A 91 -13.39 -11.74 0.09
N LEU A 92 -14.17 -11.08 0.98
CA LEU A 92 -15.46 -11.60 1.47
C LEU A 92 -16.48 -11.78 0.34
N PRO A 93 -17.44 -12.73 0.47
CA PRO A 93 -18.49 -12.96 -0.54
C PRO A 93 -19.37 -11.75 -0.85
N CYS A 94 -19.52 -10.80 0.08
CA CYS A 94 -20.25 -9.55 -0.13
C CYS A 94 -19.41 -8.46 -0.80
N MET A 95 -18.14 -8.73 -1.07
CA MET A 95 -17.16 -7.84 -1.69
C MET A 95 -16.64 -8.49 -3.00
N ASP A 96 -15.37 -8.84 -3.09
CA ASP A 96 -14.78 -9.44 -4.29
C ASP A 96 -15.00 -10.95 -4.41
N ASP A 97 -15.49 -11.65 -3.37
CA ASP A 97 -15.76 -13.10 -3.32
C ASP A 97 -14.59 -13.94 -3.88
N ASP A 98 -13.38 -13.61 -3.43
CA ASP A 98 -12.17 -14.27 -3.88
C ASP A 98 -11.83 -15.49 -3.02
N ASP A 99 -11.73 -16.65 -3.65
CA ASP A 99 -11.39 -17.91 -2.96
C ASP A 99 -9.91 -17.99 -2.57
N LEU A 100 -9.04 -17.30 -3.31
CA LEU A 100 -7.59 -17.34 -3.15
C LEU A 100 -7.01 -15.94 -3.03
N ARG A 101 -6.09 -15.75 -2.08
CA ARG A 101 -5.26 -14.57 -1.94
C ARG A 101 -3.77 -14.94 -1.92
N ARG A 102 -2.98 -14.39 -2.86
CA ARG A 102 -1.54 -14.66 -2.96
C ARG A 102 -1.21 -16.17 -3.04
N GLY A 103 -2.05 -16.92 -3.73
CA GLY A 103 -1.89 -18.37 -3.95
C GLY A 103 -2.32 -19.26 -2.78
N GLN A 104 -2.85 -18.69 -1.69
CA GLN A 104 -3.41 -19.40 -0.54
C GLN A 104 -4.92 -19.14 -0.43
N PRO A 105 -5.71 -20.03 0.22
CA PRO A 105 -7.12 -19.76 0.51
C PRO A 105 -7.27 -18.40 1.21
N SER A 106 -8.23 -17.60 0.74
CA SER A 106 -8.60 -16.36 1.44
C SER A 106 -9.08 -16.67 2.87
N LEU A 107 -9.06 -15.66 3.75
CA LEU A 107 -9.30 -15.91 5.18
C LEU A 107 -10.68 -16.53 5.44
N HIS A 108 -11.71 -16.04 4.74
CA HIS A 108 -13.06 -16.59 4.89
C HIS A 108 -13.21 -18.02 4.38
N LYS A 109 -12.38 -18.45 3.42
CA LYS A 109 -12.33 -19.86 2.96
C LYS A 109 -11.51 -20.74 3.89
N LYS A 110 -10.44 -20.20 4.49
CA LYS A 110 -9.59 -20.93 5.44
C LYS A 110 -10.30 -21.18 6.76
N TYR A 111 -11.03 -20.19 7.26
CA TYR A 111 -11.79 -20.25 8.52
C TYR A 111 -13.30 -20.18 8.25
N ASN A 112 -13.88 -19.00 8.24
CA ASN A 112 -15.24 -18.68 7.86
C ASN A 112 -15.40 -17.15 7.73
N GLU A 113 -16.55 -16.68 7.22
CA GLU A 113 -16.83 -15.26 7.01
C GLU A 113 -16.81 -14.46 8.33
N ALA A 114 -17.41 -14.99 9.40
CA ALA A 114 -17.45 -14.29 10.70
C ALA A 114 -16.03 -14.08 11.26
N THR A 115 -15.15 -15.10 11.17
CA THR A 115 -13.76 -14.98 11.60
C THR A 115 -13.01 -13.96 10.73
N ALA A 116 -13.25 -13.92 9.42
CA ALA A 116 -12.62 -12.95 8.53
C ALA A 116 -13.04 -11.50 8.85
N VAL A 117 -14.32 -11.24 9.09
CA VAL A 117 -14.81 -9.92 9.54
C VAL A 117 -14.15 -9.51 10.86
N LEU A 118 -14.21 -10.37 11.88
CA LEU A 118 -13.64 -10.06 13.19
C LEU A 118 -12.11 -9.90 13.18
N ALA A 119 -11.41 -10.66 12.34
CA ALA A 119 -9.96 -10.50 12.16
C ALA A 119 -9.62 -9.14 11.54
N GLY A 120 -10.35 -8.71 10.53
CA GLY A 120 -10.18 -7.38 9.95
C GLY A 120 -10.45 -6.25 10.94
N ASP A 121 -11.52 -6.35 11.74
CA ASP A 121 -11.82 -5.39 12.82
C ASP A 121 -10.70 -5.32 13.86
N ALA A 122 -10.19 -6.49 14.28
CA ALA A 122 -9.11 -6.59 15.24
C ALA A 122 -7.78 -6.02 14.68
N MET A 123 -7.49 -6.23 13.39
CA MET A 123 -6.30 -5.67 12.73
C MET A 123 -6.30 -4.14 12.72
N GLN A 124 -7.44 -3.48 12.56
CA GLN A 124 -7.53 -2.01 12.62
C GLN A 124 -7.16 -1.52 14.03
N SER A 125 -7.70 -2.16 15.06
CA SER A 125 -7.38 -1.82 16.46
C SER A 125 -5.90 -2.06 16.77
N MET A 126 -5.35 -3.20 16.33
CA MET A 126 -3.95 -3.58 16.51
C MET A 126 -2.99 -2.60 15.83
N ALA A 127 -3.31 -2.11 14.63
CA ALA A 127 -2.50 -1.12 13.94
C ALA A 127 -2.40 0.20 14.72
N LEU A 128 -3.50 0.64 15.34
CA LEU A 128 -3.51 1.83 16.20
C LEU A 128 -2.70 1.61 17.48
N GLU A 129 -2.82 0.45 18.09
CA GLU A 129 -2.06 0.07 19.27
C GLU A 129 -0.55 0.13 18.98
N MET A 130 -0.08 -0.41 17.85
CA MET A 130 1.33 -0.32 17.42
C MET A 130 1.83 1.14 17.36
N LEU A 131 1.00 2.08 16.90
CA LEU A 131 1.40 3.49 16.81
C LEU A 131 1.38 4.18 18.17
N LEU A 132 0.38 3.90 19.00
CA LEU A 132 0.22 4.53 20.31
C LEU A 132 1.26 4.05 21.33
N ASP A 133 1.69 2.78 21.24
CA ASP A 133 2.68 2.17 22.13
C ASP A 133 4.13 2.34 21.65
N ASN A 134 4.35 3.12 20.57
CA ASN A 134 5.71 3.33 20.07
C ASN A 134 6.55 4.15 21.06
N GLN A 135 7.51 3.48 21.70
CA GLN A 135 8.38 4.04 22.73
C GLN A 135 9.46 5.03 22.21
N TYR A 136 9.66 5.11 20.91
CA TYR A 136 10.68 5.98 20.30
C TYR A 136 10.21 7.41 20.07
N PHE A 137 8.92 7.67 20.20
CA PHE A 137 8.31 8.97 19.97
C PHE A 137 7.60 9.48 21.23
N THR A 138 7.36 10.78 21.25
CA THR A 138 6.54 11.40 22.30
C THR A 138 5.07 10.99 22.14
N GLU A 139 4.31 11.00 23.23
CA GLU A 139 2.86 10.77 23.23
C GLU A 139 2.15 11.66 22.19
N LYS A 140 2.58 12.91 22.05
CA LYS A 140 2.04 13.84 21.03
C LYS A 140 2.27 13.33 19.61
N GLN A 141 3.47 12.83 19.31
CA GLN A 141 3.78 12.28 17.98
C GLN A 141 3.00 10.99 17.72
N ASN A 142 2.89 10.11 18.71
CA ASN A 142 2.10 8.88 18.59
C ASN A 142 0.62 9.21 18.31
N ASN A 143 0.04 10.16 19.04
CA ASN A 143 -1.34 10.60 18.82
C ASN A 143 -1.54 11.23 17.44
N LEU A 144 -0.57 11.99 16.93
CA LEU A 144 -0.64 12.57 15.59
C LEU A 144 -0.54 11.49 14.50
N LEU A 145 0.35 10.50 14.66
CA LEU A 145 0.46 9.35 13.76
C LEU A 145 -0.84 8.54 13.71
N ALA A 146 -1.39 8.21 14.88
CA ALA A 146 -2.65 7.49 14.98
C ALA A 146 -3.80 8.27 14.33
N LYS A 147 -3.90 9.57 14.58
CA LYS A 147 -4.89 10.44 13.93
C LYS A 147 -4.72 10.46 12.41
N MET A 148 -3.49 10.62 11.92
CA MET A 148 -3.20 10.61 10.48
C MET A 148 -3.61 9.27 9.86
N LEU A 149 -3.31 8.13 10.50
CA LEU A 149 -3.74 6.82 10.02
C LEU A 149 -5.26 6.69 9.97
N LEU A 150 -5.97 7.11 11.04
CA LEU A 150 -7.43 7.10 11.08
C LEU A 150 -8.08 7.94 9.97
N GLU A 151 -7.52 9.12 9.69
CA GLU A 151 -7.98 9.97 8.58
C GLU A 151 -7.72 9.30 7.22
N THR A 152 -6.55 8.66 7.06
CA THR A 152 -6.16 7.93 5.84
C THR A 152 -7.07 6.75 5.55
N ILE A 153 -7.44 5.96 6.55
CA ILE A 153 -8.23 4.73 6.35
C ILE A 153 -9.74 4.93 6.48
N GLY A 154 -10.18 6.00 7.11
CA GLY A 154 -11.57 6.23 7.51
C GLY A 154 -12.55 6.51 6.37
N SER A 155 -13.73 7.01 6.76
CA SER A 155 -14.86 7.29 5.84
C SER A 155 -14.62 8.43 4.84
N LYS A 156 -13.46 9.06 4.88
CA LYS A 156 -13.00 10.08 3.91
C LYS A 156 -11.73 9.66 3.18
N GLY A 157 -11.18 8.50 3.48
CA GLY A 157 -9.96 7.93 2.93
C GLY A 157 -10.22 6.58 2.26
N MET A 158 -9.44 5.56 2.62
CA MET A 158 -9.43 4.26 1.95
C MET A 158 -10.80 3.57 1.91
N ILE A 159 -11.58 3.61 3.01
CA ILE A 159 -12.93 3.03 3.05
C ILE A 159 -13.86 3.73 2.06
N LEU A 160 -13.78 5.06 1.92
CA LEU A 160 -14.54 5.77 0.88
C LEU A 160 -14.09 5.33 -0.52
N GLY A 161 -12.78 5.18 -0.76
CA GLY A 161 -12.27 4.70 -2.02
C GLY A 161 -12.83 3.33 -2.40
N GLN A 162 -12.91 2.40 -1.45
CA GLN A 162 -13.54 1.09 -1.66
C GLN A 162 -15.05 1.20 -1.90
N ALA A 163 -15.74 2.09 -1.19
CA ALA A 163 -17.18 2.31 -1.42
C ALA A 163 -17.46 2.88 -2.82
N LEU A 164 -16.60 3.79 -3.31
CA LEU A 164 -16.69 4.32 -4.67
C LEU A 164 -16.42 3.25 -5.73
N ASP A 165 -15.45 2.36 -5.50
CA ASP A 165 -15.17 1.24 -6.41
C ASP A 165 -16.43 0.37 -6.63
N ILE A 166 -17.10 -0.01 -5.55
CA ILE A 166 -18.37 -0.77 -5.60
C ILE A 166 -19.50 0.06 -6.26
N GLU A 167 -19.63 1.34 -5.92
CA GLU A 167 -20.65 2.21 -6.48
C GLU A 167 -20.53 2.32 -8.00
N TYR A 168 -19.28 2.45 -8.51
CA TYR A 168 -19.01 2.61 -9.94
C TYR A 168 -19.24 1.34 -10.77
N GLU A 169 -19.38 0.17 -10.14
CA GLU A 169 -19.85 -1.03 -10.86
C GLU A 169 -21.28 -0.84 -11.43
N SER A 170 -22.11 -0.03 -10.77
CA SER A 170 -23.52 0.18 -11.09
C SER A 170 -23.84 1.45 -11.90
N ARG A 171 -22.86 2.39 -12.02
CA ARG A 171 -23.03 3.64 -12.78
C ARG A 171 -21.79 4.03 -13.56
N GLU A 172 -21.97 4.92 -14.53
CA GLU A 172 -20.83 5.56 -15.18
C GLU A 172 -20.15 6.56 -14.24
N ALA A 173 -18.82 6.61 -14.31
CA ALA A 173 -17.98 7.56 -13.59
C ALA A 173 -17.13 8.36 -14.58
N ASN A 174 -16.98 9.66 -14.33
CA ASN A 174 -16.10 10.50 -15.13
C ASN A 174 -14.63 10.33 -14.69
N GLU A 175 -13.72 10.94 -15.46
CA GLU A 175 -12.27 10.79 -15.23
C GLU A 175 -11.84 11.23 -13.84
N SER A 176 -12.34 12.35 -13.35
CA SER A 176 -11.98 12.85 -12.01
C SER A 176 -12.53 11.96 -10.89
N GLU A 177 -13.67 11.33 -11.08
CA GLU A 177 -14.23 10.35 -10.14
C GLU A 177 -13.36 9.08 -10.06
N ILE A 178 -12.97 8.52 -11.22
CA ILE A 178 -12.10 7.34 -11.24
C ILE A 178 -10.71 7.65 -10.63
N LEU A 179 -10.12 8.79 -10.94
CA LEU A 179 -8.86 9.19 -10.33
C LEU A 179 -8.98 9.41 -8.81
N LEU A 180 -10.10 9.98 -8.35
CA LEU A 180 -10.38 10.12 -6.91
C LEU A 180 -10.51 8.74 -6.24
N MET A 181 -11.20 7.80 -6.87
CA MET A 181 -11.30 6.43 -6.37
C MET A 181 -9.91 5.77 -6.27
N CYS A 182 -9.07 5.86 -7.30
CA CYS A 182 -7.69 5.34 -7.26
C CYS A 182 -6.86 6.00 -6.15
N GLU A 183 -6.98 7.33 -5.99
CA GLU A 183 -6.32 8.08 -4.92
C GLU A 183 -6.75 7.56 -3.55
N LEU A 184 -8.05 7.45 -3.30
CA LEU A 184 -8.59 7.07 -1.99
C LEU A 184 -8.39 5.59 -1.69
N LYS A 185 -8.73 4.69 -2.62
CA LYS A 185 -8.66 3.24 -2.38
C LYS A 185 -7.22 2.76 -2.13
N THR A 186 -6.27 3.26 -2.89
CA THR A 186 -4.88 2.78 -2.88
C THR A 186 -3.86 3.88 -2.58
N GLY A 187 -4.06 5.05 -3.17
CA GLY A 187 -3.10 6.16 -3.13
C GLY A 187 -2.83 6.67 -1.73
N VAL A 188 -3.86 6.85 -0.90
CA VAL A 188 -3.71 7.43 0.45
C VAL A 188 -2.83 6.60 1.38
N LEU A 189 -2.82 5.26 1.27
CA LEU A 189 -1.89 4.42 2.04
C LEU A 189 -0.44 4.54 1.53
N ILE A 190 -0.25 4.74 0.24
CA ILE A 190 1.08 5.03 -0.33
C ILE A 190 1.52 6.43 0.10
N GLU A 191 0.64 7.43 0.04
CA GLU A 191 0.93 8.79 0.52
C GLU A 191 1.30 8.81 2.00
N PHE A 192 0.63 8.01 2.84
CA PHE A 192 0.99 7.84 4.25
C PHE A 192 2.44 7.39 4.44
N CYS A 193 3.02 6.58 3.53
CA CYS A 193 4.43 6.17 3.58
C CYS A 193 5.40 7.36 3.50
N PHE A 194 4.96 8.47 2.92
CA PHE A 194 5.72 9.72 2.81
C PHE A 194 5.41 10.66 3.99
N LEU A 195 4.14 10.83 4.30
CA LEU A 195 3.67 11.81 5.29
C LEU A 195 4.05 11.45 6.72
N ALA A 196 4.00 10.18 7.10
CA ALA A 196 4.33 9.74 8.46
C ALA A 196 5.81 10.02 8.81
N PRO A 197 6.81 9.65 7.98
CA PRO A 197 8.20 10.02 8.24
C PRO A 197 8.45 11.53 8.26
N LEU A 198 7.79 12.30 7.37
CA LEU A 198 7.90 13.77 7.36
C LEU A 198 7.41 14.40 8.65
N MET A 199 6.29 13.93 9.17
CA MET A 199 5.73 14.41 10.44
C MET A 199 6.68 14.11 11.62
N ILE A 200 7.29 12.92 11.63
CA ILE A 200 8.26 12.55 12.66
C ILE A 200 9.53 13.41 12.58
N ALA A 201 10.02 13.65 11.37
CA ALA A 201 11.21 14.46 11.12
C ALA A 201 10.97 15.97 11.32
N ASP A 202 9.73 16.39 11.65
CA ASP A 202 9.28 17.80 11.70
C ASP A 202 9.63 18.55 10.39
N ALA A 203 9.50 17.85 9.27
CA ALA A 203 9.85 18.30 7.93
C ALA A 203 8.60 18.50 7.07
N THR A 204 8.03 19.71 7.09
CA THR A 204 6.94 20.05 6.17
C THR A 204 7.51 20.42 4.80
N ASN A 205 7.11 19.69 3.76
CA ASN A 205 7.54 19.97 2.39
C ASN A 205 6.49 19.49 1.39
N GLU A 206 5.89 20.41 0.66
CA GLU A 206 4.83 20.12 -0.32
C GLU A 206 5.31 19.24 -1.49
N LYS A 207 6.61 19.25 -1.81
CA LYS A 207 7.17 18.36 -2.85
C LYS A 207 7.07 16.90 -2.44
N TRP A 208 7.33 16.58 -1.17
CA TRP A 208 7.18 15.22 -0.66
C TRP A 208 5.73 14.75 -0.66
N LYS A 209 4.79 15.62 -0.28
CA LYS A 209 3.35 15.30 -0.36
C LYS A 209 2.94 15.04 -1.80
N ARG A 210 3.35 15.92 -2.73
CA ARG A 210 3.04 15.76 -4.15
C ARG A 210 3.63 14.47 -4.70
N LEU A 211 4.87 14.14 -4.35
CA LEU A 211 5.52 12.89 -4.73
C LEU A 211 4.74 11.67 -4.22
N GLY A 212 4.38 11.64 -2.95
CA GLY A 212 3.57 10.57 -2.35
C GLY A 212 2.23 10.37 -3.07
N LYS A 213 1.52 11.46 -3.35
CA LYS A 213 0.25 11.44 -4.09
C LYS A 213 0.41 10.87 -5.51
N ILE A 214 1.41 11.34 -6.27
CA ILE A 214 1.67 10.86 -7.64
C ILE A 214 2.01 9.37 -7.62
N VAL A 215 2.92 8.94 -6.75
CA VAL A 215 3.31 7.54 -6.63
C VAL A 215 2.11 6.67 -6.26
N GLY A 216 1.25 7.15 -5.35
CA GLY A 216 0.06 6.44 -4.91
C GLY A 216 -0.97 6.22 -6.02
N ILE A 217 -1.32 7.26 -6.76
CA ILE A 217 -2.26 7.16 -7.90
C ILE A 217 -1.65 6.28 -8.99
N SER A 218 -0.39 6.51 -9.33
CA SER A 218 0.29 5.73 -10.38
C SER A 218 0.39 4.26 -10.04
N PHE A 219 0.55 3.90 -8.77
CA PHE A 219 0.58 2.52 -8.33
C PHE A 219 -0.72 1.79 -8.70
N GLN A 220 -1.89 2.39 -8.44
CA GLN A 220 -3.18 1.80 -8.82
C GLN A 220 -3.34 1.74 -10.34
N LEU A 221 -3.03 2.82 -11.07
CA LEU A 221 -3.14 2.84 -12.53
C LEU A 221 -2.26 1.77 -13.20
N ILE A 222 -1.08 1.50 -12.64
CA ILE A 222 -0.18 0.45 -13.13
C ILE A 222 -0.75 -0.94 -12.83
N ASP A 223 -1.25 -1.17 -11.63
CA ASP A 223 -1.86 -2.45 -11.27
C ASP A 223 -3.09 -2.73 -12.17
N ASP A 224 -3.97 -1.75 -12.39
CA ASP A 224 -5.12 -1.86 -13.32
C ASP A 224 -4.70 -2.16 -14.76
N LEU A 225 -3.59 -1.57 -15.22
CA LEU A 225 -3.07 -1.79 -16.57
C LEU A 225 -2.48 -3.20 -16.73
N LEU A 226 -1.77 -3.70 -15.72
CA LEU A 226 -1.23 -5.05 -15.70
C LEU A 226 -2.35 -6.10 -15.66
N ASP A 227 -3.39 -5.89 -14.85
CA ASP A 227 -4.55 -6.77 -14.79
C ASP A 227 -5.26 -6.87 -16.14
N LEU A 228 -5.39 -5.75 -16.86
CA LEU A 228 -5.99 -5.72 -18.18
C LEU A 228 -5.14 -6.49 -19.21
N GLN A 229 -3.81 -6.39 -19.15
CA GLN A 229 -2.87 -7.09 -20.04
C GLN A 229 -2.84 -8.61 -19.76
N GLU A 230 -2.75 -9.02 -18.50
CA GLU A 230 -2.84 -10.44 -18.11
C GLU A 230 -4.17 -11.07 -18.55
N THR A 231 -5.26 -10.29 -18.49
CA THR A 231 -6.58 -10.72 -18.92
C THR A 231 -6.61 -10.96 -20.42
N SER A 232 -5.97 -10.10 -21.23
CA SER A 232 -5.93 -10.22 -22.70
C SER A 232 -5.06 -11.40 -23.17
N GLU A 233 -3.98 -11.74 -22.45
CA GLU A 233 -3.09 -12.87 -22.77
C GLU A 233 -3.69 -14.24 -22.32
N ASN A 234 -4.44 -14.25 -21.21
CA ASN A 234 -5.02 -15.45 -20.62
C ASN A 234 -6.50 -15.71 -20.98
N LEU A 235 -6.99 -15.21 -22.10
CA LEU A 235 -8.40 -15.28 -22.58
C LEU A 235 -9.07 -16.68 -22.53
N GLY A 236 -8.52 -17.61 -21.76
CA GLY A 236 -9.03 -18.98 -21.64
C GLY A 236 -9.65 -19.39 -20.32
N LYS A 237 -9.33 -18.84 -19.14
CA LYS A 237 -9.80 -19.47 -17.89
C LYS A 237 -10.04 -18.62 -16.63
N LYS A 238 -9.56 -17.38 -16.49
CA LYS A 238 -9.75 -16.59 -15.25
C LYS A 238 -10.35 -15.18 -15.41
N SER A 239 -10.33 -14.59 -16.59
CA SER A 239 -10.76 -13.23 -16.87
C SER A 239 -12.27 -12.98 -16.86
N GLN A 240 -13.08 -14.03 -16.69
CA GLN A 240 -14.54 -13.87 -16.70
C GLN A 240 -15.08 -13.17 -15.44
N LYS A 241 -14.38 -13.24 -14.29
CA LYS A 241 -14.89 -12.61 -13.05
C LYS A 241 -14.91 -11.08 -13.11
N ASP A 242 -13.85 -10.44 -13.57
CA ASP A 242 -13.75 -8.96 -13.63
C ASP A 242 -14.61 -8.37 -14.76
N ILE A 243 -14.69 -9.07 -15.89
CA ILE A 243 -15.61 -8.70 -16.99
C ILE A 243 -17.08 -8.88 -16.55
N ILE A 244 -17.37 -9.95 -15.80
CA ILE A 244 -18.73 -10.22 -15.28
C ILE A 244 -19.12 -9.16 -14.23
N ARG A 245 -18.18 -8.62 -13.44
CA ARG A 245 -18.44 -7.61 -12.40
C ARG A 245 -18.53 -6.18 -12.90
N ASN A 246 -18.29 -5.93 -14.19
CA ASN A 246 -18.36 -4.59 -14.78
C ASN A 246 -17.46 -3.54 -14.07
N LYS A 247 -16.27 -3.98 -13.54
CA LYS A 247 -15.31 -3.08 -12.87
C LYS A 247 -14.95 -1.90 -13.77
N LYS A 248 -15.02 -0.71 -13.20
CA LYS A 248 -14.72 0.57 -13.85
C LYS A 248 -13.37 1.09 -13.38
N ASN A 249 -12.27 0.51 -13.88
CA ASN A 249 -10.94 1.07 -13.66
C ASN A 249 -10.54 2.05 -14.77
N TYR A 250 -9.45 2.78 -14.58
CA TYR A 250 -9.05 3.84 -15.50
C TYR A 250 -8.75 3.32 -16.93
N PRO A 251 -7.94 2.25 -17.16
CA PRO A 251 -7.68 1.75 -18.51
C PRO A 251 -8.90 1.19 -19.21
N ILE A 252 -9.85 0.57 -18.49
CA ILE A 252 -11.13 0.10 -19.09
C ILE A 252 -11.99 1.29 -19.49
N SER A 253 -12.07 2.33 -18.64
CA SER A 253 -12.98 3.46 -18.86
C SER A 253 -12.46 4.47 -19.90
N PHE A 254 -11.14 4.66 -19.99
CA PHE A 254 -10.53 5.73 -20.82
C PHE A 254 -9.49 5.21 -21.81
N GLY A 255 -9.18 3.93 -21.83
CA GLY A 255 -8.28 3.25 -22.74
C GLY A 255 -6.82 3.22 -22.28
N GLU A 256 -6.11 2.16 -22.68
CA GLU A 256 -4.69 1.92 -22.32
C GLU A 256 -3.78 3.08 -22.74
N LYS A 257 -3.96 3.61 -23.96
CA LYS A 257 -3.12 4.71 -24.46
C LYS A 257 -3.17 5.92 -23.57
N LYS A 258 -4.37 6.36 -23.14
CA LYS A 258 -4.55 7.50 -22.25
C LYS A 258 -3.96 7.22 -20.85
N THR A 259 -4.09 5.99 -20.38
CA THR A 259 -3.48 5.56 -19.11
C THR A 259 -1.96 5.67 -19.16
N VAL A 260 -1.33 5.20 -20.23
CA VAL A 260 0.12 5.28 -20.45
C VAL A 260 0.58 6.74 -20.53
N GLU A 261 -0.11 7.60 -21.28
CA GLU A 261 0.21 9.04 -21.38
C GLU A 261 0.14 9.75 -20.02
N LEU A 262 -0.87 9.43 -19.19
CA LEU A 262 -0.99 9.96 -17.84
C LEU A 262 0.14 9.47 -16.92
N LEU A 263 0.46 8.17 -16.98
CA LEU A 263 1.56 7.58 -16.23
C LEU A 263 2.92 8.15 -16.62
N ASP A 264 3.15 8.44 -17.92
CA ASP A 264 4.39 9.09 -18.38
C ASP A 264 4.51 10.51 -17.85
N THR A 265 3.39 11.24 -17.80
CA THR A 265 3.32 12.57 -17.19
C THR A 265 3.67 12.51 -15.70
N TYR A 266 3.06 11.60 -14.94
CA TYR A 266 3.35 11.42 -13.51
C TYR A 266 4.78 10.94 -13.25
N LYS A 267 5.32 10.06 -14.09
CA LYS A 267 6.71 9.61 -14.02
C LYS A 267 7.69 10.76 -14.21
N ALA A 268 7.46 11.61 -15.20
CA ALA A 268 8.29 12.78 -15.45
C ALA A 268 8.24 13.77 -14.27
N GLU A 269 7.04 14.03 -13.74
CA GLU A 269 6.85 14.90 -12.56
C GLU A 269 7.52 14.30 -11.31
N ALA A 270 7.37 13.01 -11.05
CA ALA A 270 8.02 12.33 -9.94
C ALA A 270 9.56 12.42 -10.03
N ASN A 271 10.12 12.21 -11.23
CA ASN A 271 11.56 12.36 -11.44
C ASN A 271 12.05 13.79 -11.16
N ASN A 272 11.32 14.82 -11.61
CA ASN A 272 11.65 16.22 -11.31
C ASN A 272 11.59 16.50 -9.80
N LEU A 273 10.56 16.02 -9.11
CA LEU A 273 10.44 16.19 -7.66
C LEU A 273 11.58 15.51 -6.90
N LEU A 274 12.00 14.32 -7.33
CA LEU A 274 13.14 13.61 -6.73
C LEU A 274 14.46 14.40 -6.89
N GLN A 275 14.69 14.99 -8.06
CA GLN A 275 15.84 15.88 -8.29
C GLN A 275 15.78 17.14 -7.41
N GLU A 276 14.62 17.80 -7.34
CA GLU A 276 14.43 18.98 -6.49
C GLU A 276 14.54 18.70 -4.98
N LEU A 277 14.37 17.44 -4.59
CA LEU A 277 14.58 16.94 -3.22
C LEU A 277 16.03 16.47 -2.99
N ASN A 278 16.91 16.52 -4.01
CA ASN A 278 18.27 16.00 -4.00
C ASN A 278 18.33 14.50 -3.69
N LEU A 279 17.43 13.73 -4.29
CA LEU A 279 17.30 12.27 -4.09
C LEU A 279 17.65 11.48 -5.36
N ASP A 280 18.17 12.11 -6.39
CA ASP A 280 18.51 11.48 -7.68
C ASP A 280 19.49 10.31 -7.53
N GLU A 281 20.43 10.37 -6.60
CA GLU A 281 21.36 9.28 -6.27
C GLU A 281 20.87 8.40 -5.10
N HIS A 282 19.73 8.73 -4.47
CA HIS A 282 19.20 7.95 -3.36
C HIS A 282 18.45 6.71 -3.85
N TYR A 283 18.49 5.61 -3.10
CA TYR A 283 17.82 4.36 -3.45
C TYR A 283 16.30 4.51 -3.62
N LEU A 284 15.68 5.44 -2.88
CA LEU A 284 14.25 5.77 -3.02
C LEU A 284 13.91 6.16 -4.46
N SER A 285 14.77 6.94 -5.15
CA SER A 285 14.55 7.33 -6.54
C SER A 285 14.49 6.10 -7.45
N ASN A 286 15.50 5.23 -7.35
CA ASN A 286 15.52 3.99 -8.12
C ASN A 286 14.29 3.11 -7.84
N TYR A 287 13.88 3.00 -6.58
CA TYR A 287 12.71 2.21 -6.20
C TYR A 287 11.44 2.77 -6.82
N ILE A 288 11.20 4.08 -6.70
CA ILE A 288 10.04 4.75 -7.29
C ILE A 288 10.04 4.59 -8.82
N MET A 289 11.18 4.83 -9.49
CA MET A 289 11.26 4.65 -10.94
C MET A 289 11.02 3.19 -11.36
N ASN A 290 11.47 2.21 -10.58
CA ASN A 290 11.16 0.80 -10.82
C ASN A 290 9.67 0.48 -10.65
N LEU A 291 8.96 1.13 -9.72
CA LEU A 291 7.50 1.00 -9.63
C LEU A 291 6.81 1.48 -10.92
N PHE A 292 7.22 2.63 -11.47
CA PHE A 292 6.72 3.13 -12.75
C PHE A 292 7.08 2.23 -13.94
N ASN A 293 8.23 1.55 -13.89
CA ASN A 293 8.71 0.65 -14.94
C ASN A 293 8.17 -0.78 -14.84
N ARG A 294 7.31 -1.09 -13.87
CA ARG A 294 6.61 -2.39 -13.76
C ARG A 294 5.68 -2.68 -14.93
N ARG A 295 5.52 -1.73 -15.84
CA ARG A 295 4.92 -1.96 -17.16
C ARG A 295 5.82 -2.89 -17.97
N ILE A 296 5.22 -3.84 -18.59
CA ILE A 296 5.88 -4.73 -19.54
C ILE A 296 6.17 -3.99 -20.83
#